data_59b743aa7a87fe1fc3ab746743255a90
#
_entry.id   59b743aa7a87fe1fc3ab746743255a90
#
_cell.length_a   1.000
_cell.length_b   1.000
_cell.length_c   1.000
_cell.angle_alpha   90.00
_cell.angle_beta   90.00
_cell.angle_gamma   90.00
#
_symmetry.space_group_name_H-M   'P 1'
#
loop_
_entity.id
_entity.type
_entity.pdbx_description
1 polymer ?
#
loop_
_entity_poly.entity_id
_entity_poly.type
_entity_poly.pdbx_seq_one_letter_code
_entity_poly.pdbx_strand_id
1 'polypeptide(L)'
;GKGSGKQVAKLRDYLRSSMEQADALLAERFWAGEDVVQLVHSRAWVLEQLLLLAWRKLVPRTEGVSLVAVGGYGRGELHPGSDVDLLILLDDGIGDRLPREEIEAFVQLLWDAGFYLGHSVRTVSQCAEDAAADVVTATTMMETRLLAGSIKLLNLMLEVTAADRVWPASDFFAAKYEEQVKRHERYHDTAYNLEPNIKEGPGGLRDIQMISWVTRRHFAAETLHGLVVHGFLTGTEHRDLIGGKRLLWRIRYALHLLAGRAEDRLLFDFQRQIAERFGFEDSDTSLAVEQFMQLYYRTVMRLERLNESLLQLFQQAFLDRSADEFRDVGEHVRARNNYLEPRNEQVFIERPAALMEMFVLLARDEELNGVTAATIRAIRDHLYLVNDDFRNDREVNDGFLELLRQPEGIYTQLRRMNRYGLLAAYIPAFGNIVGRMQYDLFHVYTVDQHTLFVVRNLRRFAYGKYKERFPHARPVFKRIAKPELLYLAALFHDIAKGRGGSHSELGAVDAEEFCAGLDIEDGERKMVVWLVKYHLLMSVSYTHLTLP
;
A
#
# COMPACT_ATOMS: atom_id res chain seq x y z
N GLY A 1 -21.14 -49.04 12.16
CA GLY A 1 -20.85 -48.52 10.80
C GLY A 1 -21.95 -47.66 10.17
N LYS A 2 -23.21 -48.12 10.01
CA LYS A 2 -24.26 -47.32 9.29
C LYS A 2 -24.85 -46.15 10.09
N GLY A 3 -24.79 -46.17 11.43
CA GLY A 3 -25.27 -45.07 12.27
C GLY A 3 -24.32 -43.88 12.34
N SER A 4 -23.02 -44.14 12.35
CA SER A 4 -21.97 -43.12 12.41
C SER A 4 -21.93 -42.28 11.14
N GLY A 5 -22.02 -42.88 9.95
CA GLY A 5 -22.01 -42.13 8.67
C GLY A 5 -23.22 -41.19 8.51
N LYS A 6 -24.43 -41.60 9.00
CA LYS A 6 -25.60 -40.70 8.99
C LYS A 6 -25.44 -39.49 9.93
N GLN A 7 -24.76 -39.65 11.06
CA GLN A 7 -24.51 -38.57 12.01
C GLN A 7 -23.47 -37.57 11.44
N VAL A 8 -22.42 -38.05 10.79
CA VAL A 8 -21.42 -37.21 10.13
C VAL A 8 -22.03 -36.40 8.97
N ALA A 9 -22.87 -37.05 8.13
CA ALA A 9 -23.58 -36.35 7.06
C ALA A 9 -24.51 -35.25 7.58
N LYS A 10 -25.28 -35.51 8.68
CA LYS A 10 -26.11 -34.48 9.31
C LYS A 10 -25.26 -33.32 9.86
N LEU A 11 -24.11 -33.62 10.45
CA LEU A 11 -23.21 -32.58 10.97
C LEU A 11 -22.65 -31.74 9.83
N ARG A 12 -22.20 -32.36 8.74
CA ARG A 12 -21.74 -31.66 7.52
C ARG A 12 -22.79 -30.68 7.00
N ASP A 13 -24.03 -31.16 6.82
CA ASP A 13 -25.10 -30.34 6.27
C ASP A 13 -25.49 -29.20 7.23
N TYR A 14 -25.43 -29.45 8.55
CA TYR A 14 -25.62 -28.41 9.56
C TYR A 14 -24.52 -27.33 9.50
N LEU A 15 -23.23 -27.73 9.43
CA LEU A 15 -22.11 -26.79 9.36
C LEU A 15 -22.23 -25.88 8.11
N ARG A 16 -22.52 -26.49 6.95
CA ARG A 16 -22.70 -25.80 5.70
C ARG A 16 -23.84 -24.79 5.77
N SER A 17 -25.04 -25.25 6.11
CA SER A 17 -26.23 -24.40 6.15
C SER A 17 -26.12 -23.28 7.18
N SER A 18 -25.49 -23.54 8.34
CA SER A 18 -25.27 -22.52 9.36
C SER A 18 -24.30 -21.41 8.89
N MET A 19 -23.23 -21.80 8.16
CA MET A 19 -22.30 -20.81 7.63
C MET A 19 -22.90 -20.00 6.48
N GLU A 20 -23.67 -20.65 5.59
CA GLU A 20 -24.40 -19.97 4.52
C GLU A 20 -25.40 -18.94 5.06
N GLN A 21 -26.16 -19.29 6.10
CA GLN A 21 -27.08 -18.37 6.76
C GLN A 21 -26.35 -17.20 7.44
N ALA A 22 -25.23 -17.50 8.12
CA ALA A 22 -24.42 -16.45 8.73
C ALA A 22 -23.81 -15.51 7.68
N ASP A 23 -23.28 -16.05 6.59
CA ASP A 23 -22.70 -15.23 5.51
C ASP A 23 -23.77 -14.36 4.84
N ALA A 24 -25.00 -14.87 4.62
CA ALA A 24 -26.11 -14.09 4.09
C ALA A 24 -26.52 -12.92 5.04
N LEU A 25 -26.64 -13.21 6.35
CA LEU A 25 -26.95 -12.20 7.35
C LEU A 25 -25.85 -11.13 7.46
N LEU A 26 -24.58 -11.54 7.45
CA LEU A 26 -23.45 -10.62 7.52
C LEU A 26 -23.34 -9.77 6.25
N ALA A 27 -23.67 -10.31 5.08
CA ALA A 27 -23.75 -9.57 3.83
C ALA A 27 -24.84 -8.49 3.86
N GLU A 28 -26.04 -8.82 4.38
CA GLU A 28 -27.12 -7.86 4.57
C GLU A 28 -26.70 -6.71 5.50
N ARG A 29 -26.11 -7.05 6.66
CA ARG A 29 -25.61 -6.05 7.63
C ARG A 29 -24.50 -5.18 7.03
N PHE A 30 -23.62 -5.76 6.21
CA PHE A 30 -22.58 -4.99 5.51
C PHE A 30 -23.16 -3.95 4.56
N TRP A 31 -24.12 -4.35 3.72
CA TRP A 31 -24.76 -3.43 2.79
C TRP A 31 -25.69 -2.41 3.50
N ALA A 32 -26.14 -2.70 4.72
CA ALA A 32 -26.81 -1.75 5.59
C ALA A 32 -25.86 -0.74 6.26
N GLY A 33 -24.53 -0.84 6.03
CA GLY A 33 -23.54 0.13 6.49
C GLY A 33 -22.92 -0.18 7.85
N GLU A 34 -23.07 -1.41 8.36
CA GLU A 34 -22.41 -1.80 9.61
C GLU A 34 -20.89 -1.82 9.48
N ASP A 35 -20.20 -1.59 10.61
CA ASP A 35 -18.75 -1.53 10.66
C ASP A 35 -18.11 -2.84 10.21
N VAL A 36 -17.31 -2.78 9.15
CA VAL A 36 -16.61 -3.93 8.57
C VAL A 36 -15.71 -4.66 9.57
N VAL A 37 -15.16 -3.96 10.57
CA VAL A 37 -14.32 -4.58 11.62
C VAL A 37 -15.15 -5.56 12.43
N GLN A 38 -16.35 -5.16 12.84
CA GLN A 38 -17.26 -6.04 13.58
C GLN A 38 -17.70 -7.23 12.73
N LEU A 39 -18.00 -7.02 11.45
CA LEU A 39 -18.44 -8.08 10.54
C LEU A 39 -17.37 -9.14 10.30
N VAL A 40 -16.12 -8.70 10.09
CA VAL A 40 -14.96 -9.60 9.90
C VAL A 40 -14.72 -10.46 11.13
N HIS A 41 -14.77 -9.87 12.34
CA HIS A 41 -14.62 -10.60 13.59
C HIS A 41 -15.85 -11.49 13.89
N SER A 42 -17.07 -11.03 13.58
CA SER A 42 -18.29 -11.83 13.76
C SER A 42 -18.25 -13.10 12.91
N ARG A 43 -17.79 -12.99 11.65
CA ARG A 43 -17.62 -14.13 10.76
C ARG A 43 -16.62 -15.13 11.32
N ALA A 44 -15.47 -14.65 11.80
CA ALA A 44 -14.46 -15.49 12.43
C ALA A 44 -15.01 -16.21 13.67
N TRP A 45 -15.80 -15.51 14.49
CA TRP A 45 -16.43 -16.08 15.68
C TRP A 45 -17.47 -17.16 15.33
N VAL A 46 -18.35 -16.93 14.36
CA VAL A 46 -19.35 -17.92 13.92
C VAL A 46 -18.64 -19.19 13.45
N LEU A 47 -17.64 -19.05 12.58
CA LEU A 47 -16.86 -20.18 12.11
C LEU A 47 -16.19 -20.93 13.26
N GLU A 48 -15.65 -20.22 14.23
CA GLU A 48 -15.05 -20.83 15.43
C GLU A 48 -16.05 -21.72 16.18
N GLN A 49 -17.28 -21.25 16.39
CA GLN A 49 -18.30 -22.07 17.05
C GLN A 49 -18.61 -23.36 16.27
N LEU A 50 -18.66 -23.27 14.95
CA LEU A 50 -18.88 -24.42 14.07
C LEU A 50 -17.70 -25.41 14.11
N LEU A 51 -16.45 -24.89 14.06
CA LEU A 51 -15.25 -25.73 14.20
C LEU A 51 -15.18 -26.44 15.56
N LEU A 52 -15.47 -25.71 16.64
CA LEU A 52 -15.48 -26.28 17.99
C LEU A 52 -16.56 -27.38 18.15
N LEU A 53 -17.72 -27.21 17.52
CA LEU A 53 -18.75 -28.22 17.50
C LEU A 53 -18.28 -29.51 16.78
N ALA A 54 -17.64 -29.33 15.60
CA ALA A 54 -17.10 -30.45 14.82
C ALA A 54 -15.96 -31.16 15.58
N TRP A 55 -15.01 -30.36 16.14
CA TRP A 55 -13.88 -30.86 16.90
C TRP A 55 -14.31 -31.72 18.09
N ARG A 56 -15.22 -31.22 18.95
CA ARG A 56 -15.72 -31.93 20.11
C ARG A 56 -16.41 -33.25 19.76
N LYS A 57 -17.01 -33.36 18.57
CA LYS A 57 -17.71 -34.57 18.12
C LYS A 57 -16.79 -35.60 17.51
N LEU A 58 -15.73 -35.19 16.82
CA LEU A 58 -14.86 -36.08 16.05
C LEU A 58 -13.53 -36.37 16.74
N VAL A 59 -13.01 -35.43 17.54
CA VAL A 59 -11.74 -35.56 18.24
C VAL A 59 -11.95 -35.49 19.76
N PRO A 60 -12.55 -36.52 20.38
CA PRO A 60 -12.85 -36.52 21.81
C PRO A 60 -11.59 -36.65 22.68
N ARG A 61 -10.50 -37.18 22.13
CA ARG A 61 -9.21 -37.32 22.81
C ARG A 61 -8.31 -36.15 22.42
N THR A 62 -8.16 -35.18 23.33
CA THR A 62 -7.37 -33.96 23.09
C THR A 62 -6.10 -33.91 23.94
N GLU A 63 -5.75 -34.99 24.63
CA GLU A 63 -4.52 -35.02 25.42
C GLU A 63 -3.29 -34.99 24.48
N GLY A 64 -2.47 -33.96 24.62
CA GLY A 64 -1.31 -33.71 23.73
C GLY A 64 -1.66 -33.21 22.33
N VAL A 65 -2.92 -32.78 22.08
CA VAL A 65 -3.36 -32.20 20.80
C VAL A 65 -4.09 -30.89 21.05
N SER A 66 -3.78 -29.89 20.26
CA SER A 66 -4.49 -28.61 20.29
C SER A 66 -4.87 -28.14 18.87
N LEU A 67 -6.08 -27.60 18.74
CA LEU A 67 -6.55 -26.94 17.53
C LEU A 67 -6.26 -25.44 17.66
N VAL A 68 -5.51 -24.90 16.73
CA VAL A 68 -5.03 -23.51 16.73
C VAL A 68 -5.40 -22.84 15.40
N ALA A 69 -6.03 -21.68 15.46
CA ALA A 69 -6.19 -20.80 14.31
C ALA A 69 -4.87 -20.05 14.05
N VAL A 70 -4.49 -19.92 12.78
CA VAL A 70 -3.24 -19.24 12.39
C VAL A 70 -3.49 -18.18 11.31
N GLY A 71 -2.50 -17.32 11.06
CA GLY A 71 -2.58 -16.29 10.03
C GLY A 71 -3.75 -15.32 10.22
N GLY A 72 -4.47 -14.99 9.14
CA GLY A 72 -5.64 -14.10 9.19
C GLY A 72 -6.71 -14.59 10.16
N TYR A 73 -6.99 -15.89 10.17
CA TYR A 73 -7.94 -16.48 11.08
C TYR A 73 -7.42 -16.48 12.54
N GLY A 74 -6.12 -16.64 12.73
CA GLY A 74 -5.47 -16.51 14.05
C GLY A 74 -5.67 -15.11 14.65
N ARG A 75 -5.62 -14.05 13.82
CA ARG A 75 -5.94 -12.67 14.23
C ARG A 75 -7.45 -12.42 14.44
N GLY A 76 -8.32 -13.40 14.16
CA GLY A 76 -9.78 -13.22 14.16
C GLY A 76 -10.28 -12.41 12.95
N GLU A 77 -9.48 -12.25 11.90
CA GLU A 77 -9.78 -11.48 10.70
C GLU A 77 -10.21 -12.42 9.57
N LEU A 78 -11.51 -12.55 9.30
CA LEU A 78 -12.04 -13.47 8.30
C LEU A 78 -13.02 -12.77 7.35
N HIS A 79 -12.57 -12.40 6.17
CA HIS A 79 -13.42 -11.87 5.09
C HIS A 79 -14.23 -13.00 4.43
N PRO A 80 -15.35 -12.71 3.71
CA PRO A 80 -16.24 -13.72 3.15
C PRO A 80 -15.56 -14.80 2.31
N GLY A 81 -14.60 -14.44 1.47
CA GLY A 81 -13.87 -15.38 0.61
C GLY A 81 -12.53 -15.86 1.18
N SER A 82 -12.21 -15.57 2.46
CA SER A 82 -10.90 -15.93 3.03
C SER A 82 -10.81 -17.42 3.37
N ASP A 83 -9.61 -17.98 3.17
CA ASP A 83 -9.26 -19.32 3.63
C ASP A 83 -9.26 -19.41 5.17
N VAL A 84 -9.48 -20.59 5.67
CA VAL A 84 -9.46 -20.94 7.10
C VAL A 84 -8.16 -21.68 7.39
N ASP A 85 -7.20 -21.00 8.01
CA ASP A 85 -5.89 -21.58 8.30
C ASP A 85 -5.87 -22.17 9.72
N LEU A 86 -5.59 -23.47 9.81
CA LEU A 86 -5.53 -24.23 11.07
C LEU A 86 -4.18 -24.91 11.25
N LEU A 87 -3.69 -24.87 12.49
CA LEU A 87 -2.59 -25.70 12.95
C LEU A 87 -3.13 -26.71 13.99
N ILE A 88 -2.95 -27.98 13.72
CA ILE A 88 -3.15 -29.06 14.69
C ILE A 88 -1.80 -29.27 15.37
N LEU A 89 -1.67 -28.68 16.56
CA LEU A 89 -0.44 -28.67 17.34
C LEU A 89 -0.37 -29.90 18.23
N LEU A 90 0.74 -30.61 18.15
CA LEU A 90 0.97 -31.87 18.84
C LEU A 90 2.10 -31.72 19.87
N ASP A 91 1.94 -32.43 21.00
CA ASP A 91 3.04 -32.67 21.94
C ASP A 91 4.09 -33.58 21.31
N ASP A 92 5.39 -33.27 21.50
CA ASP A 92 6.49 -34.06 20.94
C ASP A 92 6.48 -35.53 21.41
N GLY A 93 5.98 -35.79 22.62
CA GLY A 93 5.87 -37.14 23.20
C GLY A 93 4.57 -37.85 22.89
N ILE A 94 3.75 -37.39 21.92
CA ILE A 94 2.41 -37.97 21.68
C ILE A 94 2.47 -39.43 21.19
N GLY A 95 3.44 -39.77 20.32
CA GLY A 95 3.67 -41.13 19.82
C GLY A 95 2.39 -41.81 19.31
N ASP A 96 2.17 -43.08 19.78
CA ASP A 96 1.01 -43.90 19.39
C ASP A 96 -0.34 -43.37 19.93
N ARG A 97 -0.33 -42.35 20.81
CA ARG A 97 -1.58 -41.75 21.33
C ARG A 97 -2.21 -40.76 20.36
N LEU A 98 -1.54 -40.46 19.23
CA LEU A 98 -2.02 -39.53 18.20
C LEU A 98 -3.39 -40.05 17.64
N PRO A 99 -4.48 -39.27 17.79
CA PRO A 99 -5.80 -39.63 17.25
C PRO A 99 -5.87 -39.32 15.74
N ARG A 100 -5.07 -40.04 14.95
CA ARG A 100 -4.88 -39.78 13.53
C ARG A 100 -6.17 -39.89 12.73
N GLU A 101 -6.92 -40.96 12.91
CA GLU A 101 -8.18 -41.19 12.18
C GLU A 101 -9.23 -40.14 12.51
N GLU A 102 -9.29 -39.69 13.77
CA GLU A 102 -10.20 -38.64 14.22
C GLU A 102 -9.85 -37.27 13.63
N ILE A 103 -8.55 -36.95 13.55
CA ILE A 103 -8.06 -35.72 12.93
C ILE A 103 -8.35 -35.72 11.42
N GLU A 104 -8.06 -36.82 10.74
CA GLU A 104 -8.36 -36.98 9.32
C GLU A 104 -9.88 -36.86 9.06
N ALA A 105 -10.72 -37.48 9.87
CA ALA A 105 -12.16 -37.35 9.77
C ALA A 105 -12.67 -35.91 10.01
N PHE A 106 -12.05 -35.19 10.93
CA PHE A 106 -12.35 -33.77 11.17
C PHE A 106 -12.02 -32.90 9.94
N VAL A 107 -10.82 -33.02 9.39
CA VAL A 107 -10.38 -32.29 8.21
C VAL A 107 -11.28 -32.61 7.00
N GLN A 108 -11.56 -33.91 6.78
CA GLN A 108 -12.44 -34.34 5.69
C GLN A 108 -13.86 -33.77 5.84
N LEU A 109 -14.41 -33.76 7.06
CA LEU A 109 -15.72 -33.16 7.32
C LEU A 109 -15.77 -31.68 6.92
N LEU A 110 -14.73 -30.91 7.23
CA LEU A 110 -14.67 -29.49 6.90
C LEU A 110 -14.60 -29.25 5.39
N TRP A 111 -13.82 -30.04 4.66
CA TRP A 111 -13.79 -29.98 3.19
C TRP A 111 -15.15 -30.35 2.58
N ASP A 112 -15.79 -31.44 3.06
CA ASP A 112 -17.11 -31.88 2.61
C ASP A 112 -18.20 -30.84 2.94
N ALA A 113 -18.03 -30.07 4.01
CA ALA A 113 -18.89 -28.94 4.35
C ALA A 113 -18.66 -27.70 3.46
N GLY A 114 -17.62 -27.70 2.64
CA GLY A 114 -17.33 -26.61 1.68
C GLY A 114 -16.46 -25.50 2.24
N PHE A 115 -15.75 -25.73 3.35
CA PHE A 115 -14.78 -24.75 3.85
C PHE A 115 -13.47 -24.80 3.06
N TYR A 116 -12.98 -23.65 2.63
CA TYR A 116 -11.63 -23.51 2.08
C TYR A 116 -10.62 -23.55 3.22
N LEU A 117 -10.00 -24.72 3.41
CA LEU A 117 -9.18 -25.02 4.57
C LEU A 117 -7.70 -25.15 4.18
N GLY A 118 -6.86 -24.27 4.73
CA GLY A 118 -5.43 -24.49 4.89
C GLY A 118 -5.19 -25.19 6.23
N HIS A 119 -4.45 -26.31 6.25
CA HIS A 119 -4.15 -26.95 7.53
C HIS A 119 -2.74 -27.53 7.55
N SER A 120 -2.19 -27.61 8.74
CA SER A 120 -0.94 -28.33 9.02
C SER A 120 -1.04 -29.08 10.35
N VAL A 121 -0.33 -30.19 10.44
CA VAL A 121 -0.21 -31.00 11.66
C VAL A 121 1.27 -31.02 12.02
N ARG A 122 1.63 -30.46 13.17
CA ARG A 122 3.04 -30.31 13.59
C ARG A 122 3.19 -30.54 15.08
N THR A 123 4.29 -31.13 15.47
CA THR A 123 4.75 -31.11 16.86
C THR A 123 5.38 -29.76 17.20
N VAL A 124 5.59 -29.49 18.48
CA VAL A 124 6.25 -28.26 18.95
C VAL A 124 7.65 -28.13 18.35
N SER A 125 8.43 -29.21 18.32
CA SER A 125 9.76 -29.23 17.73
C SER A 125 9.74 -28.95 16.23
N GLN A 126 8.79 -29.55 15.48
CA GLN A 126 8.61 -29.27 14.06
C GLN A 126 8.22 -27.79 13.80
N CYS A 127 7.40 -27.21 14.66
CA CYS A 127 7.10 -25.77 14.55
C CYS A 127 8.36 -24.90 14.67
N ALA A 128 9.27 -25.24 15.59
CA ALA A 128 10.53 -24.52 15.77
C ALA A 128 11.47 -24.69 14.56
N GLU A 129 11.62 -25.94 14.06
CA GLU A 129 12.45 -26.25 12.90
C GLU A 129 11.95 -25.54 11.63
N ASP A 130 10.66 -25.66 11.32
CA ASP A 130 10.06 -25.05 10.15
C ASP A 130 10.09 -23.51 10.24
N ALA A 131 9.84 -22.95 11.43
CA ALA A 131 9.92 -21.50 11.64
C ALA A 131 11.35 -20.98 11.49
N ALA A 132 12.37 -21.74 11.91
CA ALA A 132 13.77 -21.37 11.72
C ALA A 132 14.20 -21.39 10.24
N ALA A 133 13.63 -22.31 9.47
CA ALA A 133 13.93 -22.47 8.05
C ALA A 133 13.25 -21.42 7.16
N ASP A 134 12.08 -20.90 7.56
CA ASP A 134 11.25 -20.03 6.72
C ASP A 134 10.59 -18.90 7.51
N VAL A 135 10.85 -17.66 7.10
CA VAL A 135 10.28 -16.46 7.72
C VAL A 135 8.76 -16.36 7.59
N VAL A 136 8.16 -16.98 6.56
CA VAL A 136 6.70 -16.99 6.38
C VAL A 136 6.07 -17.90 7.44
N THR A 137 6.67 -19.06 7.68
CA THR A 137 6.27 -19.98 8.74
C THR A 137 6.44 -19.33 10.13
N ALA A 138 7.58 -18.65 10.37
CA ALA A 138 7.78 -17.90 11.61
C ALA A 138 6.69 -16.83 11.82
N THR A 139 6.32 -16.12 10.75
CA THR A 139 5.22 -15.13 10.78
C THR A 139 3.88 -15.78 11.14
N THR A 140 3.59 -16.95 10.55
CA THR A 140 2.36 -17.71 10.83
C THR A 140 2.28 -18.15 12.29
N MET A 141 3.41 -18.58 12.89
CA MET A 141 3.48 -18.96 14.30
C MET A 141 3.30 -17.77 15.26
N MET A 142 3.56 -16.54 14.81
CA MET A 142 3.26 -15.33 15.60
C MET A 142 1.77 -15.01 15.62
N GLU A 143 1.00 -15.44 14.64
CA GLU A 143 -0.41 -15.10 14.46
C GLU A 143 -1.30 -16.30 14.82
N THR A 144 -1.22 -16.73 16.07
CA THR A 144 -1.90 -17.91 16.57
C THR A 144 -2.96 -17.57 17.62
N ARG A 145 -4.05 -18.37 17.62
CA ARG A 145 -5.11 -18.29 18.63
C ARG A 145 -5.63 -19.70 18.93
N LEU A 146 -5.59 -20.07 20.21
CA LEU A 146 -6.09 -21.38 20.65
C LEU A 146 -7.61 -21.47 20.44
N LEU A 147 -8.07 -22.47 19.73
CA LEU A 147 -9.49 -22.80 19.59
C LEU A 147 -9.89 -23.91 20.58
N ALA A 148 -9.12 -25.00 20.65
CA ALA A 148 -9.38 -26.12 21.58
C ALA A 148 -8.07 -26.79 21.98
N GLY A 149 -8.05 -27.42 23.14
CA GLY A 149 -6.89 -28.15 23.65
C GLY A 149 -6.12 -27.40 24.74
N SER A 150 -4.81 -27.57 24.78
CA SER A 150 -3.96 -27.12 25.89
C SER A 150 -3.31 -25.75 25.59
N ILE A 151 -3.62 -24.76 26.41
CA ILE A 151 -2.92 -23.45 26.36
C ILE A 151 -1.42 -23.61 26.69
N LYS A 152 -1.05 -24.58 27.52
CA LYS A 152 0.34 -24.87 27.85
C LYS A 152 1.12 -25.31 26.62
N LEU A 153 0.50 -26.12 25.76
CA LEU A 153 1.11 -26.58 24.51
C LEU A 153 1.31 -25.43 23.54
N LEU A 154 0.32 -24.54 23.40
CA LEU A 154 0.46 -23.32 22.60
C LEU A 154 1.58 -22.42 23.14
N ASN A 155 1.63 -22.18 24.45
CA ASN A 155 2.66 -21.36 25.06
C ASN A 155 4.05 -21.93 24.86
N LEU A 156 4.22 -23.24 24.91
CA LEU A 156 5.49 -23.91 24.62
C LEU A 156 5.91 -23.68 23.15
N MET A 157 4.99 -23.82 22.20
CA MET A 157 5.25 -23.50 20.79
C MET A 157 5.67 -22.04 20.61
N LEU A 158 4.97 -21.08 21.24
CA LEU A 158 5.32 -19.66 21.19
C LEU A 158 6.68 -19.37 21.82
N GLU A 159 7.06 -20.08 22.89
CA GLU A 159 8.38 -19.96 23.53
C GLU A 159 9.50 -20.44 22.60
N VAL A 160 9.35 -21.61 21.96
CA VAL A 160 10.40 -22.16 21.08
C VAL A 160 10.52 -21.40 19.75
N THR A 161 9.49 -20.65 19.35
CA THR A 161 9.49 -19.80 18.14
C THR A 161 9.69 -18.31 18.44
N ALA A 162 10.06 -17.96 19.68
CA ALA A 162 10.26 -16.57 20.11
C ALA A 162 11.44 -15.89 19.41
N ALA A 163 11.49 -14.55 19.47
CA ALA A 163 12.48 -13.74 18.74
C ALA A 163 13.93 -13.96 19.17
N ASP A 164 14.15 -14.42 20.38
CA ASP A 164 15.48 -14.76 20.92
C ASP A 164 15.99 -16.15 20.47
N ARG A 165 15.12 -16.97 19.89
CA ARG A 165 15.43 -18.35 19.44
C ARG A 165 15.40 -18.49 17.92
N VAL A 166 14.43 -17.87 17.27
CA VAL A 166 14.15 -18.02 15.84
C VAL A 166 14.00 -16.63 15.23
N TRP A 167 14.77 -16.27 14.24
CA TRP A 167 14.70 -14.97 13.56
C TRP A 167 14.79 -13.79 14.55
N PRO A 168 15.97 -13.40 15.01
CA PRO A 168 16.16 -12.17 15.76
C PRO A 168 15.47 -10.97 15.08
N ALA A 169 15.05 -9.97 15.84
CA ALA A 169 14.23 -8.87 15.30
C ALA A 169 14.87 -8.17 14.09
N SER A 170 16.20 -8.02 14.06
CA SER A 170 16.95 -7.47 12.93
C SER A 170 16.84 -8.33 11.67
N ASP A 171 17.06 -9.64 11.81
CA ASP A 171 17.08 -10.58 10.69
C ASP A 171 15.66 -10.78 10.13
N PHE A 172 14.66 -10.83 11.04
CA PHE A 172 13.25 -10.86 10.68
C PHE A 172 12.85 -9.62 9.88
N PHE A 173 13.24 -8.43 10.35
CA PHE A 173 12.96 -7.19 9.64
C PHE A 173 13.62 -7.18 8.26
N ALA A 174 14.91 -7.54 8.16
CA ALA A 174 15.63 -7.58 6.89
C ALA A 174 14.96 -8.52 5.87
N ALA A 175 14.58 -9.73 6.30
CA ALA A 175 13.90 -10.71 5.45
C ALA A 175 12.51 -10.23 4.99
N LYS A 176 11.72 -9.61 5.89
CA LYS A 176 10.40 -9.07 5.56
C LYS A 176 10.47 -7.82 4.68
N TYR A 177 11.49 -7.02 4.84
CA TYR A 177 11.76 -5.87 3.97
C TYR A 177 12.10 -6.33 2.55
N GLU A 178 12.98 -7.32 2.40
CA GLU A 178 13.32 -7.91 1.10
C GLU A 178 12.08 -8.55 0.42
N GLU A 179 11.25 -9.27 1.19
CA GLU A 179 9.97 -9.81 0.70
C GLU A 179 9.05 -8.70 0.18
N GLN A 180 8.95 -7.57 0.90
CA GLN A 180 8.13 -6.42 0.48
C GLN A 180 8.68 -5.79 -0.80
N VAL A 181 9.99 -5.57 -0.92
CA VAL A 181 10.60 -5.03 -2.14
C VAL A 181 10.29 -5.92 -3.35
N LYS A 182 10.55 -7.23 -3.26
CA LYS A 182 10.24 -8.20 -4.32
C LYS A 182 8.76 -8.25 -4.68
N ARG A 183 7.87 -8.03 -3.69
CA ARG A 183 6.43 -7.99 -3.91
C ARG A 183 6.04 -6.71 -4.65
N HIS A 184 6.56 -5.54 -4.26
CA HIS A 184 6.27 -4.26 -4.92
C HIS A 184 6.76 -4.24 -6.38
N GLU A 185 7.92 -4.83 -6.68
CA GLU A 185 8.44 -4.96 -8.06
C GLU A 185 7.44 -5.66 -9.00
N ARG A 186 6.71 -6.68 -8.52
CA ARG A 186 5.65 -7.37 -9.29
C ARG A 186 4.49 -6.46 -9.68
N TYR A 187 4.28 -5.37 -8.94
CA TYR A 187 3.27 -4.36 -9.19
C TYR A 187 3.87 -3.07 -9.80
N HIS A 188 5.09 -3.18 -10.40
CA HIS A 188 5.80 -2.07 -11.04
C HIS A 188 6.09 -0.90 -10.09
N ASP A 189 6.24 -1.16 -8.80
CA ASP A 189 6.45 -0.17 -7.74
C ASP A 189 5.39 0.95 -7.73
N THR A 190 4.17 0.64 -8.13
CA THR A 190 3.08 1.60 -8.14
C THR A 190 1.76 1.03 -7.61
N ALA A 191 1.12 1.81 -6.77
CA ALA A 191 -0.25 1.59 -6.30
C ALA A 191 -1.32 2.10 -7.28
N TYR A 192 -0.90 2.80 -8.36
CA TYR A 192 -1.77 3.61 -9.20
C TYR A 192 -2.17 2.92 -10.52
N ASN A 193 -2.11 1.60 -10.57
CA ASN A 193 -2.72 0.83 -11.63
C ASN A 193 -4.24 0.98 -11.57
N LEU A 194 -4.92 1.03 -12.71
CA LEU A 194 -6.38 1.21 -12.75
C LEU A 194 -7.15 0.03 -12.16
N GLU A 195 -6.58 -1.17 -12.17
CA GLU A 195 -7.12 -2.35 -11.49
C GLU A 195 -6.15 -2.83 -10.38
N PRO A 196 -6.05 -2.07 -9.28
CA PRO A 196 -5.05 -2.35 -8.25
C PRO A 196 -5.40 -3.60 -7.43
N ASN A 197 -4.35 -4.27 -6.92
CA ASN A 197 -4.52 -5.29 -5.89
C ASN A 197 -4.46 -4.63 -4.52
N ILE A 198 -5.59 -4.62 -3.81
CA ILE A 198 -5.75 -3.91 -2.52
C ILE A 198 -5.05 -4.60 -1.35
N LYS A 199 -4.62 -5.85 -1.53
CA LYS A 199 -3.91 -6.63 -0.51
C LYS A 199 -2.40 -6.59 -0.74
N GLU A 200 -1.95 -6.96 -1.93
CA GLU A 200 -0.54 -7.21 -2.21
C GLU A 200 0.18 -6.01 -2.87
N GLY A 201 -0.57 -5.05 -3.45
CA GLY A 201 -0.01 -3.84 -4.06
C GLY A 201 0.63 -2.90 -3.03
N PRO A 202 1.50 -1.96 -3.47
CA PRO A 202 2.09 -0.94 -2.60
C PRO A 202 1.00 -0.13 -1.87
N GLY A 203 1.21 0.13 -0.57
CA GLY A 203 0.22 0.77 0.30
C GLY A 203 -1.00 -0.10 0.62
N GLY A 204 -1.01 -1.38 0.23
CA GLY A 204 -2.09 -2.33 0.47
C GLY A 204 -2.05 -2.96 1.87
N LEU A 205 -2.97 -3.91 2.10
CA LEU A 205 -3.13 -4.56 3.41
C LEU A 205 -1.88 -5.32 3.85
N ARG A 206 -1.10 -5.86 2.92
CA ARG A 206 0.11 -6.62 3.23
C ARG A 206 1.21 -5.71 3.83
N ASP A 207 1.29 -4.45 3.41
CA ASP A 207 2.23 -3.49 4.00
C ASP A 207 1.87 -3.20 5.46
N ILE A 208 0.58 -3.02 5.75
CA ILE A 208 0.09 -2.83 7.13
C ILE A 208 0.35 -4.08 7.99
N GLN A 209 0.17 -5.27 7.42
CA GLN A 209 0.47 -6.53 8.10
C GLN A 209 1.97 -6.66 8.40
N MET A 210 2.83 -6.33 7.43
CA MET A 210 4.28 -6.34 7.63
C MET A 210 4.71 -5.42 8.78
N ILE A 211 4.17 -4.20 8.85
CA ILE A 211 4.37 -3.29 9.98
C ILE A 211 3.94 -3.95 11.30
N SER A 212 2.77 -4.59 11.32
CA SER A 212 2.26 -5.28 12.52
C SER A 212 3.18 -6.42 12.96
N TRP A 213 3.69 -7.21 12.03
CA TRP A 213 4.59 -8.32 12.33
C TRP A 213 5.92 -7.84 12.90
N VAL A 214 6.52 -6.81 12.30
CA VAL A 214 7.77 -6.21 12.78
C VAL A 214 7.57 -5.60 14.16
N THR A 215 6.46 -4.89 14.37
CA THR A 215 6.09 -4.31 15.68
C THR A 215 5.98 -5.39 16.74
N ARG A 216 5.26 -6.47 16.45
CA ARG A 216 5.09 -7.59 17.39
C ARG A 216 6.41 -8.29 17.69
N ARG A 217 7.23 -8.50 16.66
CA ARG A 217 8.51 -9.19 16.80
C ARG A 217 9.52 -8.43 17.64
N HIS A 218 9.55 -7.12 17.51
CA HIS A 218 10.54 -6.27 18.20
C HIS A 218 10.06 -5.78 19.57
N PHE A 219 8.81 -5.30 19.66
CA PHE A 219 8.29 -4.67 20.88
C PHE A 219 7.41 -5.61 21.73
N ALA A 220 7.19 -6.85 21.29
CA ALA A 220 6.19 -7.76 21.85
C ALA A 220 4.79 -7.09 21.96
N ALA A 221 4.51 -6.07 21.12
CA ALA A 221 3.27 -5.31 21.15
C ALA A 221 2.19 -6.05 20.32
N GLU A 222 1.04 -6.29 20.94
CA GLU A 222 -0.06 -7.01 20.27
C GLU A 222 -0.79 -6.16 19.23
N THR A 223 -0.70 -4.83 19.32
CA THR A 223 -1.43 -3.91 18.46
C THR A 223 -0.54 -2.82 17.87
N LEU A 224 -0.97 -2.23 16.75
CA LEU A 224 -0.30 -1.08 16.12
C LEU A 224 -0.23 0.17 17.02
N HIS A 225 -1.03 0.24 18.10
CA HIS A 225 -0.93 1.30 19.09
C HIS A 225 0.43 1.28 19.81
N GLY A 226 1.07 0.12 19.91
CA GLY A 226 2.44 0.00 20.40
C GLY A 226 3.42 0.94 19.69
N LEU A 227 3.23 1.20 18.39
CA LEU A 227 4.05 2.15 17.64
C LEU A 227 3.92 3.60 18.13
N VAL A 228 2.76 3.98 18.65
CA VAL A 228 2.57 5.31 19.27
C VAL A 228 3.29 5.37 20.59
N VAL A 229 3.17 4.32 21.41
CA VAL A 229 3.82 4.22 22.73
C VAL A 229 5.34 4.29 22.58
N HIS A 230 5.90 3.66 21.56
CA HIS A 230 7.34 3.66 21.29
C HIS A 230 7.82 4.83 20.41
N GLY A 231 6.97 5.80 20.07
CA GLY A 231 7.34 7.01 19.32
C GLY A 231 7.55 6.82 17.81
N PHE A 232 7.21 5.67 17.26
CA PHE A 232 7.31 5.40 15.81
C PHE A 232 6.17 6.04 15.01
N LEU A 233 5.01 6.24 15.62
CA LEU A 233 3.87 6.96 15.04
C LEU A 233 3.38 8.05 15.97
N THR A 234 2.90 9.15 15.40
CA THR A 234 2.05 10.10 16.09
C THR A 234 0.62 9.54 16.21
N GLY A 235 -0.17 10.08 17.14
CA GLY A 235 -1.58 9.71 17.26
C GLY A 235 -2.40 9.98 15.99
N THR A 236 -2.02 11.00 15.20
CA THR A 236 -2.66 11.31 13.92
C THR A 236 -2.30 10.29 12.85
N GLU A 237 -1.02 9.93 12.74
CA GLU A 237 -0.54 8.90 11.81
C GLU A 237 -1.15 7.53 12.11
N HIS A 238 -1.30 7.19 13.39
CA HIS A 238 -1.99 5.97 13.80
C HIS A 238 -3.46 5.98 13.35
N ARG A 239 -4.18 7.12 13.52
CA ARG A 239 -5.57 7.24 13.02
C ARG A 239 -5.65 7.09 11.50
N ASP A 240 -4.71 7.69 10.75
CA ASP A 240 -4.62 7.56 9.30
C ASP A 240 -4.39 6.10 8.88
N LEU A 241 -3.50 5.40 9.58
CA LEU A 241 -3.19 3.97 9.33
C LEU A 241 -4.42 3.08 9.58
N ILE A 242 -5.10 3.25 10.71
CA ILE A 242 -6.29 2.47 11.06
C ILE A 242 -7.46 2.81 10.14
N GLY A 243 -7.66 4.11 9.82
CA GLY A 243 -8.70 4.55 8.87
C GLY A 243 -8.48 3.97 7.48
N GLY A 244 -7.24 3.98 7.00
CA GLY A 244 -6.86 3.36 5.73
C GLY A 244 -7.08 1.85 5.71
N LYS A 245 -6.64 1.13 6.76
CA LYS A 245 -6.91 -0.31 6.93
C LYS A 245 -8.42 -0.60 6.85
N ARG A 246 -9.24 0.20 7.55
CA ARG A 246 -10.69 0.03 7.59
C ARG A 246 -11.34 0.24 6.23
N LEU A 247 -10.90 1.24 5.45
CA LEU A 247 -11.36 1.45 4.08
C LEU A 247 -11.00 0.26 3.18
N LEU A 248 -9.74 -0.20 3.22
CA LEU A 248 -9.29 -1.35 2.43
C LEU A 248 -10.05 -2.63 2.81
N TRP A 249 -10.36 -2.84 4.09
CA TRP A 249 -11.20 -3.96 4.54
C TRP A 249 -12.62 -3.85 4.00
N ARG A 250 -13.22 -2.66 4.03
CA ARG A 250 -14.57 -2.42 3.50
C ARG A 250 -14.62 -2.72 1.99
N ILE A 251 -13.61 -2.28 1.23
CA ILE A 251 -13.50 -2.57 -0.20
C ILE A 251 -13.31 -4.09 -0.42
N ARG A 252 -12.43 -4.73 0.35
CA ARG A 252 -12.18 -6.18 0.25
C ARG A 252 -13.43 -7.00 0.54
N TYR A 253 -14.18 -6.61 1.55
CA TYR A 253 -15.43 -7.26 1.92
C TYR A 253 -16.45 -7.18 0.78
N ALA A 254 -16.62 -5.98 0.21
CA ALA A 254 -17.47 -5.77 -0.96
C ALA A 254 -17.04 -6.61 -2.17
N LEU A 255 -15.72 -6.64 -2.47
CA LEU A 255 -15.16 -7.44 -3.55
C LEU A 255 -15.49 -8.93 -3.39
N HIS A 256 -15.28 -9.49 -2.19
CA HIS A 256 -15.57 -10.90 -1.93
C HIS A 256 -17.06 -11.22 -2.07
N LEU A 257 -17.95 -10.32 -1.64
CA LEU A 257 -19.39 -10.49 -1.82
C LEU A 257 -19.81 -10.43 -3.30
N LEU A 258 -19.26 -9.49 -4.06
CA LEU A 258 -19.60 -9.31 -5.46
C LEU A 258 -19.02 -10.42 -6.35
N ALA A 259 -17.79 -10.85 -6.06
CA ALA A 259 -17.12 -11.91 -6.80
C ALA A 259 -17.59 -13.32 -6.41
N GLY A 260 -18.22 -13.50 -5.24
CA GLY A 260 -18.58 -14.80 -4.69
C GLY A 260 -17.37 -15.69 -4.34
N ARG A 261 -16.18 -15.11 -4.25
CA ARG A 261 -14.89 -15.78 -3.97
C ARG A 261 -13.88 -14.79 -3.41
N ALA A 262 -12.71 -15.30 -2.99
CA ALA A 262 -11.57 -14.43 -2.70
C ALA A 262 -11.17 -13.65 -3.96
N GLU A 263 -11.27 -12.33 -3.91
CA GLU A 263 -10.84 -11.42 -4.95
C GLU A 263 -10.23 -10.16 -4.32
N ASP A 264 -8.96 -9.95 -4.60
CA ASP A 264 -8.21 -8.82 -4.05
C ASP A 264 -7.84 -7.78 -5.14
N ARG A 265 -8.20 -8.03 -6.43
CA ARG A 265 -8.08 -7.05 -7.52
C ARG A 265 -9.36 -6.25 -7.67
N LEU A 266 -9.21 -4.96 -7.63
CA LEU A 266 -10.30 -4.02 -7.82
C LEU A 266 -10.53 -3.79 -9.33
N LEU A 267 -11.12 -4.81 -9.99
CA LEU A 267 -11.41 -4.81 -11.43
C LEU A 267 -12.44 -3.74 -11.78
N PHE A 268 -12.44 -3.23 -13.02
CA PHE A 268 -13.34 -2.17 -13.49
C PHE A 268 -14.81 -2.44 -13.19
N ASP A 269 -15.27 -3.66 -13.44
CA ASP A 269 -16.67 -4.04 -13.20
C ASP A 269 -17.05 -3.95 -11.72
N PHE A 270 -16.13 -4.29 -10.82
CA PHE A 270 -16.36 -4.16 -9.38
C PHE A 270 -16.24 -2.73 -8.88
N GLN A 271 -15.32 -1.92 -9.45
CA GLN A 271 -15.17 -0.52 -9.09
C GLN A 271 -16.50 0.25 -9.21
N ARG A 272 -17.19 0.05 -10.34
CA ARG A 272 -18.48 0.69 -10.60
C ARG A 272 -19.56 0.24 -9.61
N GLN A 273 -19.71 -1.07 -9.44
CA GLN A 273 -20.69 -1.62 -8.51
C GLN A 273 -20.45 -1.20 -7.06
N ILE A 274 -19.18 -1.13 -6.63
CA ILE A 274 -18.81 -0.68 -5.29
C ILE A 274 -19.10 0.82 -5.12
N ALA A 275 -18.75 1.64 -6.11
CA ALA A 275 -19.01 3.08 -6.07
C ALA A 275 -20.51 3.35 -5.86
N GLU A 276 -21.38 2.76 -6.68
CA GLU A 276 -22.84 2.88 -6.59
C GLU A 276 -23.35 2.45 -5.21
N ARG A 277 -22.91 1.28 -4.71
CA ARG A 277 -23.34 0.73 -3.41
C ARG A 277 -22.79 1.49 -2.21
N PHE A 278 -21.67 2.21 -2.38
CA PHE A 278 -21.10 3.07 -1.34
C PHE A 278 -21.71 4.48 -1.33
N GLY A 279 -22.67 4.74 -2.24
CA GLY A 279 -23.42 6.00 -2.29
C GLY A 279 -22.71 7.12 -3.05
N PHE A 280 -21.77 6.79 -3.93
CA PHE A 280 -21.22 7.77 -4.87
C PHE A 280 -22.20 7.96 -6.03
N GLU A 281 -22.36 9.20 -6.48
CA GLU A 281 -23.26 9.57 -7.56
C GLU A 281 -22.49 10.33 -8.65
N ASP A 282 -22.93 10.16 -9.90
CA ASP A 282 -22.37 10.92 -11.02
C ASP A 282 -22.64 12.40 -10.84
N SER A 283 -21.65 13.23 -11.14
CA SER A 283 -21.75 14.69 -11.17
C SER A 283 -21.42 15.21 -12.56
N ASP A 284 -21.66 16.51 -12.80
CA ASP A 284 -21.37 17.16 -14.09
C ASP A 284 -19.89 17.04 -14.52
N THR A 285 -18.99 16.78 -13.58
CA THR A 285 -17.53 16.80 -13.83
C THR A 285 -16.82 15.49 -13.47
N SER A 286 -17.50 14.52 -12.84
CA SER A 286 -16.85 13.27 -12.40
C SER A 286 -17.88 12.16 -12.20
N LEU A 287 -17.56 10.97 -12.69
CA LEU A 287 -18.36 9.77 -12.47
C LEU A 287 -18.25 9.28 -11.02
N ALA A 288 -19.27 8.61 -10.53
CA ALA A 288 -19.29 7.97 -9.21
C ALA A 288 -18.06 7.07 -8.98
N VAL A 289 -17.74 6.28 -9.99
CA VAL A 289 -16.56 5.38 -9.96
C VAL A 289 -15.24 6.16 -9.86
N GLU A 290 -15.12 7.29 -10.53
CA GLU A 290 -13.92 8.14 -10.47
C GLU A 290 -13.74 8.76 -9.09
N GLN A 291 -14.82 9.22 -8.47
CA GLN A 291 -14.82 9.76 -7.10
C GLN A 291 -14.42 8.68 -6.08
N PHE A 292 -14.99 7.49 -6.18
CA PHE A 292 -14.64 6.35 -5.33
C PHE A 292 -13.16 5.98 -5.48
N MET A 293 -12.68 5.85 -6.72
CA MET A 293 -11.29 5.50 -6.97
C MET A 293 -10.31 6.59 -6.55
N GLN A 294 -10.69 7.86 -6.64
CA GLN A 294 -9.89 8.96 -6.11
C GLN A 294 -9.73 8.85 -4.57
N LEU A 295 -10.81 8.51 -3.86
CA LEU A 295 -10.74 8.23 -2.42
C LEU A 295 -9.77 7.06 -2.13
N TYR A 296 -9.87 5.98 -2.90
CA TYR A 296 -8.98 4.83 -2.79
C TYR A 296 -7.52 5.23 -2.97
N TYR A 297 -7.17 5.86 -4.10
CA TYR A 297 -5.77 6.22 -4.40
C TYR A 297 -5.17 7.21 -3.41
N ARG A 298 -5.93 8.22 -2.98
CA ARG A 298 -5.49 9.16 -1.94
C ARG A 298 -5.25 8.46 -0.60
N THR A 299 -6.03 7.45 -0.28
CA THR A 299 -5.84 6.65 0.93
C THR A 299 -4.58 5.79 0.83
N VAL A 300 -4.40 5.07 -0.28
CA VAL A 300 -3.22 4.23 -0.51
C VAL A 300 -1.94 5.06 -0.54
N MET A 301 -1.95 6.27 -1.13
CA MET A 301 -0.82 7.20 -1.09
C MET A 301 -0.42 7.57 0.34
N ARG A 302 -1.41 7.81 1.23
CA ARG A 302 -1.13 8.07 2.65
C ARG A 302 -0.51 6.86 3.34
N LEU A 303 -1.04 5.66 3.07
CA LEU A 303 -0.52 4.41 3.63
C LEU A 303 0.90 4.11 3.12
N GLU A 304 1.17 4.32 1.84
CA GLU A 304 2.50 4.14 1.23
C GLU A 304 3.54 5.07 1.90
N ARG A 305 3.18 6.32 2.15
CA ARG A 305 4.05 7.27 2.86
C ARG A 305 4.31 6.85 4.32
N LEU A 306 3.27 6.42 5.04
CA LEU A 306 3.43 5.93 6.41
C LEU A 306 4.29 4.69 6.46
N ASN A 307 4.11 3.77 5.52
CA ASN A 307 4.95 2.58 5.38
C ASN A 307 6.42 2.96 5.14
N GLU A 308 6.71 3.90 4.21
CA GLU A 308 8.07 4.39 3.95
C GLU A 308 8.71 4.96 5.22
N SER A 309 7.99 5.83 5.95
CA SER A 309 8.50 6.43 7.19
C SER A 309 8.78 5.38 8.27
N LEU A 310 7.88 4.41 8.45
CA LEU A 310 8.04 3.35 9.45
C LEU A 310 9.19 2.41 9.10
N LEU A 311 9.36 2.05 7.82
CA LEU A 311 10.46 1.21 7.38
C LEU A 311 11.81 1.87 7.63
N GLN A 312 11.95 3.18 7.40
CA GLN A 312 13.17 3.92 7.72
C GLN A 312 13.44 3.92 9.25
N LEU A 313 12.41 4.17 10.06
CA LEU A 313 12.55 4.15 11.52
C LEU A 313 12.94 2.76 12.03
N PHE A 314 12.37 1.71 11.46
CA PHE A 314 12.74 0.33 11.79
C PHE A 314 14.16 0.00 11.35
N GLN A 315 14.56 0.44 10.15
CA GLN A 315 15.93 0.27 9.68
C GLN A 315 16.93 0.92 10.64
N GLN A 316 16.69 2.17 11.04
CA GLN A 316 17.52 2.87 12.01
C GLN A 316 17.55 2.16 13.37
N ALA A 317 16.41 1.71 13.87
CA ALA A 317 16.31 1.08 15.19
C ALA A 317 16.94 -0.33 15.24
N PHE A 318 16.90 -1.10 14.14
CA PHE A 318 17.20 -2.52 14.17
C PHE A 318 18.49 -2.90 13.43
N LEU A 319 18.86 -2.18 12.37
CA LEU A 319 20.01 -2.50 11.53
C LEU A 319 21.17 -1.53 11.74
N ASP A 320 20.90 -0.25 11.93
CA ASP A 320 21.97 0.75 12.08
C ASP A 320 22.51 0.74 13.51
N ARG A 321 23.61 0.01 13.70
CA ARG A 321 24.37 -0.03 14.96
C ARG A 321 25.59 0.89 14.96
N SER A 322 25.90 1.54 13.85
CA SER A 322 26.99 2.53 13.74
C SER A 322 26.58 3.86 14.33
N ALA A 323 27.56 4.65 14.75
CA ALA A 323 27.32 6.06 15.09
C ALA A 323 26.77 6.79 13.88
N ASP A 324 25.83 7.74 14.11
CA ASP A 324 25.30 8.58 13.05
C ASP A 324 26.44 9.32 12.32
N GLU A 325 26.51 9.16 11.01
CA GLU A 325 27.42 9.91 10.16
C GLU A 325 26.72 11.16 9.65
N PHE A 326 27.26 12.32 9.97
CA PHE A 326 26.75 13.60 9.53
C PHE A 326 27.63 14.19 8.43
N ARG A 327 26.99 14.68 7.37
CA ARG A 327 27.64 15.38 6.25
C ARG A 327 26.90 16.69 5.98
N ASP A 328 27.67 17.77 5.86
CA ASP A 328 27.11 19.07 5.45
C ASP A 328 26.79 19.05 3.96
N VAL A 329 25.53 19.34 3.61
CA VAL A 329 25.05 19.33 2.23
C VAL A 329 24.56 20.73 1.81
N GLY A 330 24.03 21.50 2.74
CA GLY A 330 23.55 22.86 2.53
C GLY A 330 23.62 23.69 3.80
N GLU A 331 23.32 24.98 3.70
CA GLU A 331 23.37 25.90 4.83
C GLU A 331 22.34 25.53 5.92
N HIS A 332 21.15 25.13 5.50
CA HIS A 332 20.00 24.88 6.38
C HIS A 332 19.70 23.40 6.60
N VAL A 333 20.36 22.53 5.83
CA VAL A 333 20.15 21.08 5.83
C VAL A 333 21.47 20.33 5.92
N ARG A 334 21.41 19.11 6.43
CA ARG A 334 22.53 18.17 6.49
C ARG A 334 22.07 16.77 6.10
N ALA A 335 22.99 15.89 5.77
CA ALA A 335 22.72 14.49 5.61
C ALA A 335 23.08 13.74 6.90
N ARG A 336 22.21 12.83 7.34
CA ARG A 336 22.47 11.83 8.37
C ARG A 336 22.31 10.45 7.73
N ASN A 337 23.38 9.67 7.70
CA ASN A 337 23.41 8.33 7.07
C ASN A 337 22.88 8.37 5.62
N ASN A 338 23.28 9.39 4.85
CA ASN A 338 22.80 9.67 3.49
C ASN A 338 21.31 10.00 3.33
N TYR A 339 20.62 10.39 4.41
CA TYR A 339 19.26 10.94 4.35
C TYR A 339 19.28 12.41 4.78
N LEU A 340 18.64 13.29 4.00
CA LEU A 340 18.55 14.71 4.33
C LEU A 340 17.64 14.96 5.53
N GLU A 341 18.07 15.88 6.37
CA GLU A 341 17.26 16.44 7.45
C GLU A 341 17.54 17.94 7.62
N PRO A 342 16.56 18.73 8.09
CA PRO A 342 16.81 20.12 8.47
C PRO A 342 17.77 20.14 9.68
N ARG A 343 18.62 21.19 9.78
CA ARG A 343 19.56 21.31 10.89
C ARG A 343 18.88 21.53 12.23
N ASN A 344 17.69 22.12 12.22
CA ASN A 344 16.84 22.29 13.40
C ASN A 344 15.35 22.29 12.98
N GLU A 345 14.46 22.16 13.96
CA GLU A 345 13.00 22.07 13.75
C GLU A 345 12.36 23.35 13.22
N GLN A 346 13.02 24.52 13.35
CA GLN A 346 12.49 25.82 12.95
C GLN A 346 12.83 26.19 11.50
N VAL A 347 13.71 25.44 10.83
CA VAL A 347 14.21 25.76 9.48
C VAL A 347 13.08 26.07 8.50
N PHE A 348 12.01 25.25 8.46
CA PHE A 348 10.91 25.48 7.53
C PHE A 348 10.05 26.70 7.87
N ILE A 349 9.98 27.07 9.17
CA ILE A 349 9.25 28.25 9.62
C ILE A 349 10.06 29.52 9.31
N GLU A 350 11.36 29.50 9.58
CA GLU A 350 12.26 30.63 9.36
C GLU A 350 12.53 30.86 7.87
N ARG A 351 12.61 29.78 7.10
CA ARG A 351 12.88 29.79 5.65
C ARG A 351 12.03 28.75 4.92
N PRO A 352 10.79 29.08 4.57
CA PRO A 352 9.90 28.15 3.85
C PRO A 352 10.51 27.60 2.54
N ALA A 353 11.35 28.37 1.82
CA ALA A 353 12.04 27.92 0.61
C ALA A 353 12.90 26.66 0.82
N ALA A 354 13.32 26.36 2.06
CA ALA A 354 14.03 25.12 2.38
C ALA A 354 13.21 23.87 2.05
N LEU A 355 11.87 23.96 2.03
CA LEU A 355 11.00 22.87 1.57
C LEU A 355 11.28 22.47 0.12
N MET A 356 11.56 23.45 -0.76
CA MET A 356 11.93 23.21 -2.17
C MET A 356 13.41 22.82 -2.30
N GLU A 357 14.29 23.51 -1.60
CA GLU A 357 15.74 23.29 -1.61
C GLU A 357 16.11 21.83 -1.34
N MET A 358 15.43 21.16 -0.42
CA MET A 358 15.69 19.72 -0.11
C MET A 358 15.58 18.85 -1.35
N PHE A 359 14.61 19.07 -2.23
CA PHE A 359 14.43 18.24 -3.42
C PHE A 359 15.45 18.58 -4.51
N VAL A 360 15.92 19.80 -4.57
CA VAL A 360 17.03 20.21 -5.43
C VAL A 360 18.32 19.50 -5.01
N LEU A 361 18.62 19.51 -3.72
CA LEU A 361 19.81 18.85 -3.17
C LEU A 361 19.76 17.32 -3.39
N LEU A 362 18.58 16.69 -3.18
CA LEU A 362 18.38 15.27 -3.47
C LEU A 362 18.55 14.91 -4.95
N ALA A 363 18.31 15.84 -5.85
CA ALA A 363 18.50 15.61 -7.28
C ALA A 363 19.96 15.82 -7.72
N ARG A 364 20.71 16.69 -7.01
CA ARG A 364 22.12 16.98 -7.28
C ARG A 364 23.08 15.92 -6.77
N ASP A 365 22.76 15.28 -5.68
CA ASP A 365 23.65 14.37 -4.95
C ASP A 365 23.10 12.94 -4.98
N GLU A 366 23.75 12.10 -5.81
CA GLU A 366 23.36 10.71 -6.01
C GLU A 366 23.63 9.81 -4.78
N GLU A 367 24.45 10.26 -3.82
CA GLU A 367 24.70 9.53 -2.58
C GLU A 367 23.53 9.64 -1.61
N LEU A 368 22.63 10.64 -1.82
CA LEU A 368 21.47 10.85 -0.96
C LEU A 368 20.33 9.87 -1.30
N ASN A 369 19.96 9.06 -0.34
CA ASN A 369 18.89 8.08 -0.49
C ASN A 369 17.48 8.69 -0.41
N GLY A 370 17.34 9.86 0.25
CA GLY A 370 16.07 10.53 0.48
C GLY A 370 16.12 11.49 1.64
N VAL A 371 14.98 11.70 2.29
CA VAL A 371 14.87 12.48 3.53
C VAL A 371 14.59 11.54 4.71
N THR A 372 14.98 11.94 5.91
CA THR A 372 14.68 11.12 7.12
C THR A 372 13.16 11.04 7.37
N ALA A 373 12.71 10.02 8.09
CA ALA A 373 11.30 9.87 8.49
C ALA A 373 10.79 11.10 9.26
N ALA A 374 11.61 11.67 10.14
CA ALA A 374 11.30 12.92 10.83
C ALA A 374 11.09 14.07 9.85
N THR A 375 11.90 14.15 8.79
CA THR A 375 11.78 15.17 7.76
C THR A 375 10.53 14.98 6.90
N ILE A 376 10.15 13.74 6.55
CA ILE A 376 8.86 13.48 5.86
C ILE A 376 7.70 14.05 6.67
N ARG A 377 7.73 13.81 7.98
CA ARG A 377 6.73 14.34 8.92
C ARG A 377 6.77 15.86 8.99
N ALA A 378 7.96 16.44 9.13
CA ALA A 378 8.13 17.90 9.18
C ALA A 378 7.66 18.59 7.89
N ILE A 379 7.98 18.05 6.70
CA ILE A 379 7.46 18.57 5.43
C ILE A 379 5.92 18.63 5.46
N ARG A 380 5.27 17.53 5.86
CA ARG A 380 3.81 17.46 5.91
C ARG A 380 3.20 18.46 6.88
N ASP A 381 3.78 18.56 8.07
CA ASP A 381 3.26 19.42 9.13
C ASP A 381 3.44 20.91 8.79
N HIS A 382 4.34 21.23 7.84
CA HIS A 382 4.61 22.59 7.36
C HIS A 382 4.04 22.89 5.96
N LEU A 383 3.22 22.01 5.36
CA LEU A 383 2.57 22.29 4.06
C LEU A 383 1.69 23.54 4.09
N TYR A 384 1.21 23.99 5.25
CA TYR A 384 0.46 25.24 5.39
C TYR A 384 1.28 26.48 5.04
N LEU A 385 2.62 26.39 5.06
CA LEU A 385 3.53 27.46 4.63
C LEU A 385 3.59 27.60 3.10
N VAL A 386 3.10 26.59 2.35
CA VAL A 386 3.05 26.62 0.89
C VAL A 386 1.81 27.39 0.43
N ASN A 387 1.74 28.64 0.82
CA ASN A 387 0.70 29.62 0.49
C ASN A 387 1.08 30.42 -0.77
N ASP A 388 0.39 31.52 -1.07
CA ASP A 388 0.64 32.34 -2.24
C ASP A 388 2.01 33.07 -2.16
N ASP A 389 2.45 33.48 -0.97
CA ASP A 389 3.78 34.08 -0.78
C ASP A 389 4.86 33.07 -1.19
N PHE A 390 4.77 31.83 -0.75
CA PHE A 390 5.70 30.76 -1.14
C PHE A 390 5.68 30.49 -2.65
N ARG A 391 4.49 30.46 -3.28
CA ARG A 391 4.35 30.20 -4.72
C ARG A 391 4.90 31.34 -5.57
N ASN A 392 4.89 32.57 -5.03
CA ASN A 392 5.41 33.76 -5.70
C ASN A 392 6.86 34.08 -5.30
N ASP A 393 7.45 33.31 -4.38
CA ASP A 393 8.82 33.49 -3.95
C ASP A 393 9.78 33.11 -5.09
N ARG A 394 10.67 34.07 -5.44
CA ARG A 394 11.64 33.86 -6.51
C ARG A 394 12.60 32.72 -6.21
N GLU A 395 13.06 32.59 -4.98
CA GLU A 395 13.98 31.53 -4.56
C GLU A 395 13.35 30.13 -4.74
N VAL A 396 12.08 29.99 -4.38
CA VAL A 396 11.31 28.75 -4.57
C VAL A 396 11.16 28.41 -6.05
N ASN A 397 10.81 29.40 -6.86
CA ASN A 397 10.59 29.24 -8.30
C ASN A 397 11.89 28.93 -9.05
N ASP A 398 12.99 29.61 -8.71
CA ASP A 398 14.32 29.32 -9.23
C ASP A 398 14.77 27.90 -8.81
N GLY A 399 14.51 27.49 -7.56
CA GLY A 399 14.77 26.15 -7.07
C GLY A 399 14.00 25.08 -7.84
N PHE A 400 12.72 25.31 -8.14
CA PHE A 400 11.92 24.36 -8.92
C PHE A 400 12.44 24.24 -10.36
N LEU A 401 12.78 25.35 -11.02
CA LEU A 401 13.41 25.31 -12.34
C LEU A 401 14.75 24.59 -12.30
N GLU A 402 15.54 24.82 -11.27
CA GLU A 402 16.80 24.14 -11.08
C GLU A 402 16.64 22.64 -10.89
N LEU A 403 15.62 22.18 -10.13
CA LEU A 403 15.27 20.77 -10.03
C LEU A 403 14.99 20.18 -11.42
N LEU A 404 14.24 20.86 -12.27
CA LEU A 404 13.94 20.41 -13.64
C LEU A 404 15.15 20.43 -14.58
N ARG A 405 16.20 21.20 -14.27
CA ARG A 405 17.46 21.27 -15.03
C ARG A 405 18.48 20.20 -14.64
N GLN A 406 18.24 19.46 -13.54
CA GLN A 406 19.18 18.45 -13.09
C GLN A 406 19.37 17.34 -14.13
N PRO A 407 20.60 16.83 -14.30
CA PRO A 407 20.87 15.74 -15.26
C PRO A 407 20.19 14.44 -14.86
N GLU A 408 19.99 14.22 -13.57
CA GLU A 408 19.35 13.01 -13.01
C GLU A 408 18.36 13.36 -11.88
N GLY A 409 17.63 12.39 -11.37
CA GLY A 409 16.80 12.54 -10.19
C GLY A 409 15.42 13.21 -10.37
N ILE A 410 15.17 13.95 -11.46
CA ILE A 410 13.95 14.77 -11.65
C ILE A 410 12.68 13.98 -11.36
N TYR A 411 12.49 12.82 -12.01
CA TYR A 411 11.30 11.99 -11.80
C TYR A 411 11.18 11.50 -10.36
N THR A 412 12.30 11.08 -9.77
CA THR A 412 12.33 10.57 -8.39
C THR A 412 11.89 11.65 -7.41
N GLN A 413 12.38 12.89 -7.59
CA GLN A 413 12.05 13.97 -6.68
C GLN A 413 10.62 14.49 -6.91
N LEU A 414 10.14 14.62 -8.15
CA LEU A 414 8.74 14.97 -8.41
C LEU A 414 7.77 13.91 -7.84
N ARG A 415 8.11 12.62 -7.93
CA ARG A 415 7.34 11.54 -7.31
C ARG A 415 7.32 11.66 -5.78
N ARG A 416 8.47 12.00 -5.15
CA ARG A 416 8.55 12.27 -3.71
C ARG A 416 7.73 13.49 -3.31
N MET A 417 7.87 14.61 -4.04
CA MET A 417 7.07 15.81 -3.81
C MET A 417 5.57 15.53 -3.89
N ASN A 418 5.13 14.72 -4.88
CA ASN A 418 3.74 14.28 -4.98
C ASN A 418 3.33 13.44 -3.76
N ARG A 419 4.13 12.44 -3.39
CA ARG A 419 3.86 11.55 -2.25
C ARG A 419 3.79 12.31 -0.92
N TYR A 420 4.65 13.30 -0.71
CA TYR A 420 4.68 14.10 0.53
C TYR A 420 3.65 15.24 0.53
N GLY A 421 3.00 15.50 -0.60
CA GLY A 421 1.96 16.51 -0.77
C GLY A 421 2.48 17.89 -1.18
N LEU A 422 3.80 18.07 -1.28
CA LEU A 422 4.40 19.36 -1.65
C LEU A 422 4.05 19.77 -3.08
N LEU A 423 4.06 18.83 -4.04
CA LEU A 423 3.76 19.16 -5.44
C LEU A 423 2.32 19.68 -5.60
N ALA A 424 1.36 19.03 -4.91
CA ALA A 424 -0.04 19.46 -4.89
C ALA A 424 -0.24 20.81 -4.18
N ALA A 425 0.53 21.10 -3.14
CA ALA A 425 0.48 22.37 -2.43
C ALA A 425 1.13 23.49 -3.25
N TYR A 426 2.25 23.21 -3.93
CA TYR A 426 2.97 24.18 -4.75
C TYR A 426 2.26 24.48 -6.07
N ILE A 427 1.70 23.46 -6.73
CA ILE A 427 0.89 23.58 -7.94
C ILE A 427 -0.54 23.13 -7.62
N PRO A 428 -1.46 24.02 -7.16
CA PRO A 428 -2.81 23.65 -6.73
C PRO A 428 -3.61 22.93 -7.81
N ALA A 429 -3.43 23.30 -9.09
CA ALA A 429 -4.04 22.59 -10.22
C ALA A 429 -3.62 21.11 -10.27
N PHE A 430 -2.36 20.79 -9.93
CA PHE A 430 -1.89 19.41 -9.81
C PHE A 430 -2.59 18.65 -8.67
N GLY A 431 -2.90 19.34 -7.58
CA GLY A 431 -3.65 18.77 -6.46
C GLY A 431 -5.03 18.21 -6.86
N ASN A 432 -5.68 18.78 -7.88
CA ASN A 432 -6.97 18.32 -8.38
C ASN A 432 -6.87 16.97 -9.11
N ILE A 433 -5.74 16.68 -9.73
CA ILE A 433 -5.52 15.42 -10.47
C ILE A 433 -4.89 14.32 -9.63
N VAL A 434 -4.46 14.60 -8.40
CA VAL A 434 -3.87 13.60 -7.50
C VAL A 434 -4.89 12.49 -7.21
N GLY A 435 -4.51 11.27 -7.57
CA GLY A 435 -5.33 10.08 -7.43
C GLY A 435 -6.55 10.05 -8.38
N ARG A 436 -6.68 11.02 -9.28
CA ARG A 436 -7.77 11.03 -10.24
C ARG A 436 -7.53 9.98 -11.32
N MET A 437 -8.51 9.15 -11.58
CA MET A 437 -8.50 8.27 -12.75
C MET A 437 -9.50 8.77 -13.81
N GLN A 438 -9.27 8.39 -15.03
CA GLN A 438 -10.25 8.44 -16.10
C GLN A 438 -10.79 7.03 -16.31
N TYR A 439 -12.11 6.87 -16.19
CA TYR A 439 -12.75 5.56 -16.35
C TYR A 439 -12.92 5.26 -17.84
N ASP A 440 -11.80 4.87 -18.48
CA ASP A 440 -11.77 4.41 -19.87
C ASP A 440 -10.72 3.28 -20.05
N LEU A 441 -10.78 2.61 -21.20
CA LEU A 441 -9.90 1.48 -21.51
C LEU A 441 -8.49 1.90 -22.04
N PHE A 442 -8.23 3.18 -22.20
CA PHE A 442 -7.00 3.68 -22.82
C PHE A 442 -5.93 4.11 -21.80
N HIS A 443 -6.35 4.48 -20.61
CA HIS A 443 -5.44 4.88 -19.53
C HIS A 443 -5.13 3.69 -18.63
N VAL A 444 -3.89 3.57 -18.19
CA VAL A 444 -3.41 2.48 -17.32
C VAL A 444 -3.14 2.98 -15.89
N TYR A 445 -2.99 4.30 -15.73
CA TYR A 445 -2.58 4.95 -14.48
C TYR A 445 -3.50 6.14 -14.15
N THR A 446 -3.45 6.58 -12.89
CA THR A 446 -4.06 7.87 -12.48
C THR A 446 -3.42 9.03 -13.23
N VAL A 447 -4.14 10.15 -13.36
CA VAL A 447 -3.70 11.31 -14.17
C VAL A 447 -2.38 11.88 -13.64
N ASP A 448 -2.23 12.03 -12.33
CA ASP A 448 -0.97 12.47 -11.70
C ASP A 448 0.18 11.51 -11.97
N GLN A 449 -0.05 10.20 -11.85
CA GLN A 449 0.98 9.20 -12.12
C GLN A 449 1.33 9.13 -13.61
N HIS A 450 0.33 9.23 -14.51
CA HIS A 450 0.55 9.35 -15.94
C HIS A 450 1.43 10.56 -16.25
N THR A 451 1.09 11.71 -15.72
CA THR A 451 1.84 12.97 -15.87
C THR A 451 3.31 12.80 -15.47
N LEU A 452 3.58 12.22 -14.30
CA LEU A 452 4.94 11.95 -13.85
C LEU A 452 5.66 10.90 -14.73
N PHE A 453 4.94 9.91 -15.26
CA PHE A 453 5.53 8.94 -16.20
C PHE A 453 5.87 9.55 -17.55
N VAL A 454 5.12 10.56 -18.03
CA VAL A 454 5.49 11.32 -19.22
C VAL A 454 6.83 12.02 -18.99
N VAL A 455 7.03 12.71 -17.86
CA VAL A 455 8.32 13.32 -17.49
C VAL A 455 9.43 12.25 -17.42
N ARG A 456 9.18 11.11 -16.79
CA ARG A 456 10.13 9.99 -16.75
C ARG A 456 10.53 9.50 -18.15
N ASN A 457 9.56 9.34 -19.04
CA ASN A 457 9.83 8.86 -20.40
C ASN A 457 10.61 9.88 -21.23
N LEU A 458 10.30 11.18 -21.09
CA LEU A 458 11.08 12.25 -21.70
C LEU A 458 12.55 12.20 -21.22
N ARG A 459 12.76 11.99 -19.91
CA ARG A 459 14.12 11.80 -19.36
C ARG A 459 14.82 10.56 -19.95
N ARG A 460 14.10 9.48 -20.18
CA ARG A 460 14.67 8.26 -20.80
C ARG A 460 15.22 8.52 -22.20
N PHE A 461 14.69 9.49 -22.94
CA PHE A 461 15.24 9.88 -24.25
C PHE A 461 16.65 10.50 -24.13
N ALA A 462 16.99 11.12 -23.00
CA ALA A 462 18.34 11.64 -22.76
C ALA A 462 19.36 10.52 -22.50
N TYR A 463 18.97 9.41 -21.89
CA TYR A 463 19.90 8.38 -21.42
C TYR A 463 20.33 7.40 -22.51
N GLY A 464 21.65 7.14 -22.59
CA GLY A 464 22.24 6.20 -23.55
C GLY A 464 21.75 4.77 -23.43
N LYS A 465 21.43 4.32 -22.21
CA LYS A 465 20.97 2.97 -21.92
C LYS A 465 19.62 2.61 -22.57
N TYR A 466 18.83 3.62 -22.96
CA TYR A 466 17.52 3.43 -23.62
C TYR A 466 17.55 3.65 -25.13
N LYS A 467 18.74 3.80 -25.77
CA LYS A 467 18.89 4.10 -27.20
C LYS A 467 18.20 3.09 -28.12
N GLU A 468 18.19 1.81 -27.73
CA GLU A 468 17.58 0.74 -28.52
C GLU A 468 16.04 0.78 -28.43
N ARG A 469 15.52 1.16 -27.26
CA ARG A 469 14.08 1.30 -27.05
C ARG A 469 13.48 2.52 -27.73
N PHE A 470 14.26 3.62 -27.85
CA PHE A 470 13.83 4.90 -28.40
C PHE A 470 14.83 5.45 -29.42
N PRO A 471 15.08 4.74 -30.55
CA PRO A 471 16.17 5.07 -31.47
C PRO A 471 16.01 6.45 -32.13
N HIS A 472 14.75 6.86 -32.41
CA HIS A 472 14.45 8.14 -33.07
C HIS A 472 14.27 9.31 -32.10
N ALA A 473 13.81 9.07 -30.88
CA ALA A 473 13.54 10.12 -29.90
C ALA A 473 14.82 10.76 -29.37
N ARG A 474 15.86 9.96 -29.12
CA ARG A 474 17.13 10.46 -28.54
C ARG A 474 17.85 11.50 -29.40
N PRO A 475 18.06 11.34 -30.71
CA PRO A 475 18.66 12.35 -31.56
C PRO A 475 17.89 13.67 -31.57
N VAL A 476 16.55 13.60 -31.53
CA VAL A 476 15.69 14.78 -31.46
C VAL A 476 15.84 15.46 -30.09
N PHE A 477 15.74 14.69 -29.00
CA PHE A 477 15.85 15.20 -27.64
C PHE A 477 17.19 15.93 -27.39
N LYS A 478 18.31 15.43 -27.92
CA LYS A 478 19.63 16.07 -27.81
C LYS A 478 19.74 17.45 -28.47
N ARG A 479 18.82 17.81 -29.37
CA ARG A 479 18.76 19.11 -30.02
C ARG A 479 17.97 20.14 -29.22
N ILE A 480 17.26 19.70 -28.17
CA ILE A 480 16.46 20.57 -27.31
C ILE A 480 17.43 21.30 -26.37
N ALA A 481 17.55 22.59 -26.52
CA ALA A 481 18.48 23.41 -25.73
C ALA A 481 18.03 23.53 -24.26
N LYS A 482 16.72 23.63 -24.02
CA LYS A 482 16.10 23.83 -22.71
C LYS A 482 15.04 22.72 -22.46
N PRO A 483 15.46 21.49 -22.11
CA PRO A 483 14.55 20.37 -21.91
C PRO A 483 13.60 20.57 -20.72
N GLU A 484 13.93 21.44 -19.76
CA GLU A 484 13.05 21.82 -18.64
C GLU A 484 11.70 22.38 -19.11
N LEU A 485 11.66 23.08 -20.24
CA LEU A 485 10.41 23.60 -20.82
C LEU A 485 9.48 22.47 -21.28
N LEU A 486 10.09 21.37 -21.78
CA LEU A 486 9.33 20.19 -22.16
C LEU A 486 8.80 19.44 -20.94
N TYR A 487 9.55 19.42 -19.82
CA TYR A 487 9.07 18.83 -18.56
C TYR A 487 7.95 19.67 -17.94
N LEU A 488 8.01 21.00 -18.02
CA LEU A 488 6.91 21.88 -17.63
C LEU A 488 5.66 21.56 -18.48
N ALA A 489 5.78 21.53 -19.79
CA ALA A 489 4.67 21.17 -20.66
C ALA A 489 4.09 19.78 -20.32
N ALA A 490 4.95 18.80 -20.00
CA ALA A 490 4.54 17.48 -19.57
C ALA A 490 3.79 17.49 -18.22
N LEU A 491 4.16 18.34 -17.27
CA LEU A 491 3.46 18.48 -15.99
C LEU A 491 2.06 19.09 -16.16
N PHE A 492 1.86 19.92 -17.18
CA PHE A 492 0.61 20.65 -17.37
C PHE A 492 -0.31 20.08 -18.46
N HIS A 493 0.13 19.14 -19.31
CA HIS A 493 -0.64 18.70 -20.46
C HIS A 493 -2.04 18.15 -20.10
N ASP A 494 -2.16 17.45 -19.00
CA ASP A 494 -3.40 16.83 -18.50
C ASP A 494 -3.92 17.43 -17.18
N ILE A 495 -3.35 18.55 -16.74
CA ILE A 495 -3.58 19.13 -15.40
C ILE A 495 -5.03 19.56 -15.16
N ALA A 496 -5.76 19.86 -16.20
CA ALA A 496 -7.14 20.32 -16.14
C ALA A 496 -8.18 19.20 -16.37
N LYS A 497 -7.73 17.94 -16.46
CA LYS A 497 -8.67 16.81 -16.57
C LYS A 497 -9.68 16.79 -15.42
N GLY A 498 -10.97 16.62 -15.78
CA GLY A 498 -12.07 16.55 -14.85
C GLY A 498 -12.62 17.88 -14.33
N ARG A 499 -12.24 19.00 -14.94
CA ARG A 499 -12.85 20.32 -14.63
C ARG A 499 -14.02 20.69 -15.55
N GLY A 500 -14.37 19.80 -16.51
CA GLY A 500 -15.32 20.10 -17.58
C GLY A 500 -14.71 20.95 -18.70
N GLY A 501 -15.23 20.83 -19.91
CA GLY A 501 -14.71 21.53 -21.08
C GLY A 501 -13.40 20.94 -21.64
N SER A 502 -12.69 21.72 -22.46
CA SER A 502 -11.42 21.31 -23.07
C SER A 502 -10.28 21.36 -22.06
N HIS A 503 -9.81 20.20 -21.59
CA HIS A 503 -8.70 20.14 -20.63
C HIS A 503 -7.39 20.72 -21.19
N SER A 504 -7.17 20.67 -22.50
CA SER A 504 -5.98 21.27 -23.13
C SER A 504 -6.04 22.80 -23.14
N GLU A 505 -7.21 23.39 -23.32
CA GLU A 505 -7.36 24.85 -23.24
C GLU A 505 -7.27 25.35 -21.81
N LEU A 506 -7.96 24.69 -20.87
CA LEU A 506 -7.89 25.02 -19.45
C LEU A 506 -6.48 24.80 -18.89
N GLY A 507 -5.83 23.69 -19.26
CA GLY A 507 -4.46 23.41 -18.87
C GLY A 507 -3.43 24.43 -19.42
N ALA A 508 -3.69 24.97 -20.63
CA ALA A 508 -2.88 26.05 -21.19
C ALA A 508 -2.99 27.35 -20.37
N VAL A 509 -4.17 27.66 -19.81
CA VAL A 509 -4.34 28.81 -18.89
C VAL A 509 -3.57 28.56 -17.60
N ASP A 510 -3.72 27.39 -16.98
CA ASP A 510 -2.96 27.05 -15.77
C ASP A 510 -1.44 27.10 -15.99
N ALA A 511 -0.97 26.64 -17.16
CA ALA A 511 0.44 26.70 -17.53
C ALA A 511 0.94 28.14 -17.70
N GLU A 512 0.13 29.02 -18.31
CA GLU A 512 0.46 30.42 -18.46
C GLU A 512 0.60 31.13 -17.10
N GLU A 513 -0.38 30.92 -16.21
CA GLU A 513 -0.38 31.50 -14.85
C GLU A 513 0.84 31.03 -14.05
N PHE A 514 1.11 29.73 -14.06
CA PHE A 514 2.25 29.18 -13.32
C PHE A 514 3.59 29.65 -13.90
N CYS A 515 3.76 29.57 -15.22
CA CYS A 515 4.99 29.96 -15.89
C CYS A 515 5.27 31.46 -15.81
N ALA A 516 4.26 32.32 -15.61
CA ALA A 516 4.44 33.75 -15.38
C ALA A 516 5.22 34.06 -14.09
N GLY A 517 5.19 33.17 -13.10
CA GLY A 517 5.97 33.29 -11.86
C GLY A 517 7.42 32.77 -11.98
N LEU A 518 7.77 32.09 -13.08
CA LEU A 518 9.08 31.50 -13.29
C LEU A 518 10.01 32.47 -14.02
N ASP A 519 11.32 32.38 -13.74
CA ASP A 519 12.35 33.14 -14.48
C ASP A 519 12.68 32.51 -15.85
N ILE A 520 11.71 32.60 -16.78
CA ILE A 520 11.81 32.14 -18.17
C ILE A 520 11.38 33.25 -19.13
N GLU A 521 11.96 33.27 -20.34
CA GLU A 521 11.64 34.27 -21.35
C GLU A 521 10.18 34.16 -21.83
N ASP A 522 9.59 35.29 -22.25
CA ASP A 522 8.20 35.32 -22.76
C ASP A 522 7.96 34.36 -23.94
N GLY A 523 8.96 34.23 -24.84
CA GLY A 523 8.91 33.24 -25.93
C GLY A 523 8.90 31.79 -25.45
N GLU A 524 9.62 31.50 -24.39
CA GLU A 524 9.69 30.17 -23.76
C GLU A 524 8.38 29.83 -23.04
N ARG A 525 7.82 30.79 -22.30
CA ARG A 525 6.51 30.65 -21.67
C ARG A 525 5.44 30.34 -22.73
N LYS A 526 5.37 31.11 -23.81
CA LYS A 526 4.45 30.86 -24.92
C LYS A 526 4.64 29.48 -25.56
N MET A 527 5.88 28.97 -25.63
CA MET A 527 6.16 27.63 -26.13
C MET A 527 5.57 26.56 -25.20
N VAL A 528 5.74 26.66 -23.88
CA VAL A 528 5.15 25.73 -22.91
C VAL A 528 3.63 25.71 -23.06
N VAL A 529 3.00 26.87 -23.07
CA VAL A 529 1.55 27.05 -23.24
C VAL A 529 1.05 26.42 -24.55
N TRP A 530 1.79 26.67 -25.64
CA TRP A 530 1.46 26.09 -26.94
C TRP A 530 1.55 24.56 -26.93
N LEU A 531 2.59 23.98 -26.31
CA LEU A 531 2.75 22.53 -26.18
C LEU A 531 1.61 21.92 -25.37
N VAL A 532 1.19 22.55 -24.27
CA VAL A 532 0.05 22.10 -23.46
C VAL A 532 -1.25 22.19 -24.26
N LYS A 533 -1.51 23.30 -24.94
CA LYS A 533 -2.73 23.50 -25.72
C LYS A 533 -2.89 22.47 -26.85
N TYR A 534 -1.81 22.13 -27.52
CA TYR A 534 -1.82 21.30 -28.72
C TYR A 534 -1.25 19.90 -28.54
N HIS A 535 -1.13 19.41 -27.30
CA HIS A 535 -0.56 18.08 -27.02
C HIS A 535 -1.33 16.92 -27.68
N LEU A 536 -2.62 17.09 -28.00
CA LEU A 536 -3.46 16.12 -28.71
C LEU A 536 -3.41 16.21 -30.23
N LEU A 537 -2.72 17.24 -30.79
CA LEU A 537 -2.74 17.50 -32.24
C LEU A 537 -2.36 16.28 -33.08
N MET A 538 -1.29 15.56 -32.69
CA MET A 538 -0.84 14.38 -33.43
C MET A 538 -1.79 13.18 -33.23
N SER A 539 -2.41 13.04 -32.07
CA SER A 539 -3.41 11.99 -31.81
C SER A 539 -4.65 12.18 -32.67
N VAL A 540 -5.18 13.38 -32.75
CA VAL A 540 -6.34 13.74 -33.58
C VAL A 540 -6.04 13.55 -35.07
N SER A 541 -4.86 13.99 -35.52
CA SER A 541 -4.44 13.86 -36.91
C SER A 541 -4.28 12.39 -37.34
N TYR A 542 -3.75 11.54 -36.45
CA TYR A 542 -3.60 10.09 -36.71
C TYR A 542 -4.96 9.42 -36.86
N THR A 543 -5.95 9.71 -36.01
CA THR A 543 -7.30 9.13 -36.11
C THR A 543 -8.03 9.54 -37.38
N HIS A 544 -7.82 10.78 -37.87
CA HIS A 544 -8.42 11.23 -39.13
C HIS A 544 -7.72 10.69 -40.39
N LEU A 545 -6.41 10.41 -40.30
CA LEU A 545 -5.63 9.86 -41.42
C LEU A 545 -5.80 8.34 -41.57
N THR A 546 -6.28 7.63 -40.57
CA THR A 546 -6.43 6.16 -40.56
C THR A 546 -7.86 5.68 -40.79
N LEU A 547 -8.84 6.58 -40.91
CA LEU A 547 -10.20 6.24 -41.35
C LEU A 547 -10.26 6.26 -42.88
N PRO A 548 -10.72 5.17 -43.52
CA PRO A 548 -10.89 5.10 -44.98
C PRO A 548 -11.99 6.03 -45.47
#